data_7ea227066c60c5b05ec7f6c8a3f5211d
#
_entry.id   7ea227066c60c5b05ec7f6c8a3f5211d
#
_cell.length_a   1.000
_cell.length_b   1.000
_cell.length_c   1.000
_cell.angle_alpha   90.00
_cell.angle_beta   90.00
_cell.angle_gamma   90.00
#
_symmetry.space_group_name_H-M   'P 1'
#
loop_
_entity.id
_entity.type
_entity.pdbx_description
1 polymer ?
#
loop_
_entity_poly.entity_id
_entity_poly.type
_entity_poly.pdbx_seq_one_letter_code
_entity_poly.pdbx_strand_id
1 'polypeptide(L)'
;MPKRLASWCAWGAALAFFLMGLFPLFNADAYGHLAQGRQIAALGRVPQVDLFSIWKAEPQPWKNYEWAYDLGTWLVYENLGASALVLLKCALLAALGYLLVVLATRLAGDADNSAPLTLAALLYALPVARFRFTTRPQIVGLLFPAVLLLGISKLYEESTSTRRRAWILAGLGLLHLLWVNSHGSHLFGLAITSIFTLLSIRASAFRWMLGLLAVELVATGCTPFGFSIATDAVSHVLQPEYRALVVEWAAWAPKDPLRLLVAPIVAASFVLLALRPVARSSRFGLGYGVFCVLLSLMAFRSLRFVAHQLLFCAPFIAAGLARLPGLRDAGRAVAAWVGLAALACGLWTAQLVPALGFGLGEPKREYPWASAELIVERVARPRVLASIQDSWVLMFAAPNAKLLIDGRVPFYGPEMIGRVLQSFASPAVLEELLSEFDINTVVLDSTRRDHVPATEHMRARKDWALAFVEDGHSLYVRRDASATIGAFEIIAPGYRVGKLLDADLGEDAVHAEVGRVGSQLNTATIHAWHEGLALLRPLARDGNRAGIRKHRISEEQRQARAAY
;
A
#
# COMPACT_ATOMS: atom_id res chain seq x y z
N MET A 1 22.53 -9.35 -32.89
CA MET A 1 22.17 -10.16 -31.70
C MET A 1 21.94 -9.35 -30.42
N PRO A 2 22.78 -8.36 -30.05
CA PRO A 2 22.62 -7.65 -28.76
C PRO A 2 21.30 -6.89 -28.59
N LYS A 3 20.79 -6.20 -29.61
CA LYS A 3 19.52 -5.46 -29.53
C LYS A 3 18.29 -6.35 -29.30
N ARG A 4 18.27 -7.56 -29.88
CA ARG A 4 17.19 -8.54 -29.65
C ARG A 4 17.21 -9.06 -28.21
N LEU A 5 18.40 -9.37 -27.68
CA LEU A 5 18.55 -9.84 -26.29
C LEU A 5 18.08 -8.77 -25.30
N ALA A 6 18.47 -7.51 -25.49
CA ALA A 6 18.03 -6.40 -24.65
C ALA A 6 16.50 -6.24 -24.67
N SER A 7 15.87 -6.38 -25.85
CA SER A 7 14.40 -6.36 -25.98
C SER A 7 13.75 -7.53 -25.23
N TRP A 8 14.27 -8.75 -25.36
CA TRP A 8 13.77 -9.91 -24.62
C TRP A 8 13.90 -9.72 -23.09
N CYS A 9 15.02 -9.18 -22.60
CA CYS A 9 15.20 -8.87 -21.18
C CYS A 9 14.20 -7.80 -20.70
N ALA A 10 13.94 -6.77 -21.51
CA ALA A 10 12.97 -5.72 -21.17
C ALA A 10 11.54 -6.28 -21.08
N TRP A 11 11.13 -7.11 -22.02
CA TRP A 11 9.82 -7.78 -21.96
C TRP A 11 9.74 -8.82 -20.84
N GLY A 12 10.86 -9.53 -20.55
CA GLY A 12 10.94 -10.44 -19.40
C GLY A 12 10.77 -9.70 -18.07
N ALA A 13 11.38 -8.53 -17.92
CA ALA A 13 11.17 -7.67 -16.75
C ALA A 13 9.72 -7.16 -16.68
N ALA A 14 9.14 -6.73 -17.80
CA ALA A 14 7.74 -6.31 -17.86
C ALA A 14 6.81 -7.43 -17.40
N LEU A 15 6.99 -8.64 -17.91
CA LEU A 15 6.19 -9.80 -17.50
C LEU A 15 6.36 -10.12 -16.01
N ALA A 16 7.59 -10.10 -15.50
CA ALA A 16 7.86 -10.37 -14.09
C ALA A 16 7.17 -9.35 -13.18
N PHE A 17 7.25 -8.05 -13.51
CA PHE A 17 6.59 -6.99 -12.76
C PHE A 17 5.06 -7.09 -12.85
N PHE A 18 4.51 -7.43 -14.03
CA PHE A 18 3.08 -7.69 -14.21
C PHE A 18 2.60 -8.80 -13.29
N LEU A 19 3.26 -9.96 -13.33
CA LEU A 19 2.90 -11.13 -12.52
C LEU A 19 3.04 -10.85 -11.02
N MET A 20 4.11 -10.17 -10.61
CA MET A 20 4.31 -9.80 -9.20
C MET A 20 3.32 -8.75 -8.70
N GLY A 21 2.71 -7.98 -9.58
CA GLY A 21 1.61 -7.06 -9.28
C GLY A 21 0.22 -7.72 -9.29
N LEU A 22 0.09 -8.96 -9.79
CA LEU A 22 -1.19 -9.62 -10.01
C LEU A 22 -1.75 -10.22 -8.70
N PHE A 23 -2.27 -9.37 -7.85
CA PHE A 23 -2.97 -9.72 -6.62
C PHE A 23 -4.14 -8.75 -6.38
N PRO A 24 -5.20 -9.16 -5.63
CA PRO A 24 -6.40 -8.37 -5.38
C PRO A 24 -6.13 -7.01 -4.73
N LEU A 25 -7.16 -6.17 -4.61
CA LEU A 25 -7.10 -4.88 -3.91
C LEU A 25 -7.03 -5.08 -2.38
N PHE A 26 -5.99 -5.74 -1.89
CA PHE A 26 -5.87 -6.10 -0.47
C PHE A 26 -5.49 -4.91 0.44
N ASN A 27 -5.08 -3.77 -0.11
CA ASN A 27 -4.68 -2.61 0.69
C ASN A 27 -5.90 -1.70 0.94
N ALA A 28 -6.23 -1.47 2.19
CA ALA A 28 -7.37 -0.65 2.60
C ALA A 28 -7.31 0.79 2.04
N ASP A 29 -6.12 1.37 1.88
CA ASP A 29 -5.96 2.72 1.35
C ASP A 29 -6.58 2.88 -0.05
N ALA A 30 -6.61 1.80 -0.86
CA ALA A 30 -7.22 1.83 -2.19
C ALA A 30 -8.70 2.25 -2.12
N TYR A 31 -9.43 1.79 -1.09
CA TYR A 31 -10.84 2.13 -0.90
C TYR A 31 -11.03 3.57 -0.46
N GLY A 32 -10.13 4.10 0.35
CA GLY A 32 -10.12 5.52 0.70
C GLY A 32 -9.91 6.42 -0.52
N HIS A 33 -8.99 6.05 -1.42
CA HIS A 33 -8.79 6.75 -2.69
C HIS A 33 -10.04 6.67 -3.58
N LEU A 34 -10.70 5.50 -3.65
CA LEU A 34 -11.96 5.33 -4.37
C LEU A 34 -13.09 6.19 -3.76
N ALA A 35 -13.19 6.26 -2.43
CA ALA A 35 -14.20 7.09 -1.76
C ALA A 35 -13.99 8.59 -2.05
N GLN A 36 -12.74 9.06 -2.00
CA GLN A 36 -12.39 10.44 -2.35
C GLN A 36 -12.66 10.73 -3.84
N GLY A 37 -12.29 9.80 -4.72
CA GLY A 37 -12.55 9.92 -6.17
C GLY A 37 -14.04 9.98 -6.49
N ARG A 38 -14.86 9.13 -5.85
CA ARG A 38 -16.33 9.18 -5.94
C ARG A 38 -16.87 10.52 -5.51
N GLN A 39 -16.35 11.07 -4.41
CA GLN A 39 -16.77 12.37 -3.91
C GLN A 39 -16.43 13.51 -4.88
N ILE A 40 -15.23 13.49 -5.47
CA ILE A 40 -14.80 14.46 -6.49
C ILE A 40 -15.72 14.38 -7.71
N ALA A 41 -16.01 13.16 -8.20
CA ALA A 41 -16.89 12.94 -9.34
C ALA A 41 -18.32 13.45 -9.05
N ALA A 42 -18.87 13.16 -7.87
CA ALA A 42 -20.20 13.60 -7.47
C ALA A 42 -20.33 15.12 -7.33
N LEU A 43 -19.27 15.79 -6.83
CA LEU A 43 -19.26 17.24 -6.64
C LEU A 43 -18.85 18.02 -7.90
N GLY A 44 -18.24 17.37 -8.89
CA GLY A 44 -17.64 18.02 -10.06
C GLY A 44 -16.47 18.96 -9.72
N ARG A 45 -15.92 18.88 -8.51
CA ARG A 45 -14.79 19.70 -8.03
C ARG A 45 -14.02 18.99 -6.92
N VAL A 46 -12.76 19.39 -6.69
CA VAL A 46 -11.96 18.92 -5.57
C VAL A 46 -12.42 19.61 -4.29
N PRO A 47 -12.86 18.86 -3.24
CA PRO A 47 -13.26 19.44 -1.97
C PRO A 47 -12.09 20.16 -1.29
N GLN A 48 -12.38 21.30 -0.65
CA GLN A 48 -11.40 22.09 0.12
C GLN A 48 -11.49 21.82 1.63
N VAL A 49 -12.50 21.03 2.03
CA VAL A 49 -12.77 20.66 3.42
C VAL A 49 -12.98 19.16 3.54
N ASP A 50 -12.76 18.64 4.73
CA ASP A 50 -13.07 17.26 5.04
C ASP A 50 -14.57 17.00 5.06
N LEU A 51 -14.99 15.91 4.42
CA LEU A 51 -16.38 15.50 4.30
C LEU A 51 -16.69 14.17 5.00
N PHE A 52 -15.68 13.49 5.59
CA PHE A 52 -15.79 12.11 6.05
C PHE A 52 -15.75 11.97 7.57
N SER A 53 -15.01 12.84 8.28
CA SER A 53 -14.76 12.65 9.71
C SER A 53 -15.62 13.52 10.62
N ILE A 54 -15.63 13.14 11.91
CA ILE A 54 -16.32 13.84 12.99
C ILE A 54 -15.37 14.34 14.08
N TRP A 55 -14.06 14.23 13.88
CA TRP A 55 -13.09 14.54 14.94
C TRP A 55 -13.09 16.00 15.38
N LYS A 56 -13.70 16.90 14.59
CA LYS A 56 -14.02 18.29 14.96
C LYS A 56 -15.44 18.64 14.55
N ALA A 57 -16.06 19.50 15.32
CA ALA A 57 -17.44 19.94 15.07
C ALA A 57 -17.57 20.70 13.74
N GLU A 58 -16.60 21.57 13.44
CA GLU A 58 -16.57 22.32 12.19
C GLU A 58 -15.78 21.61 11.10
N PRO A 59 -16.21 21.68 9.82
CA PRO A 59 -15.46 21.10 8.72
C PRO A 59 -14.04 21.66 8.65
N GLN A 60 -13.05 20.76 8.68
CA GLN A 60 -11.65 21.14 8.67
C GLN A 60 -11.12 21.28 7.25
N PRO A 61 -10.22 22.24 6.98
CA PRO A 61 -9.55 22.33 5.69
C PRO A 61 -8.82 21.01 5.36
N TRP A 62 -9.08 20.51 4.17
CA TRP A 62 -8.43 19.31 3.65
C TRP A 62 -7.84 19.59 2.26
N LYS A 63 -6.56 19.26 2.06
CA LYS A 63 -5.87 19.38 0.79
C LYS A 63 -5.63 17.99 0.22
N ASN A 64 -6.50 17.57 -0.69
CA ASN A 64 -6.31 16.32 -1.41
C ASN A 64 -5.31 16.50 -2.56
N TYR A 65 -4.04 16.28 -2.28
CA TYR A 65 -2.96 16.36 -3.27
C TYR A 65 -2.88 15.13 -4.19
N GLU A 66 -3.70 14.11 -3.97
CA GLU A 66 -3.78 12.89 -4.77
C GLU A 66 -5.07 12.84 -5.61
N TRP A 67 -5.77 13.99 -5.71
CA TRP A 67 -7.09 14.10 -6.31
C TRP A 67 -7.21 13.54 -7.74
N ALA A 68 -6.17 13.73 -8.57
CA ALA A 68 -6.18 13.23 -9.94
C ALA A 68 -6.05 11.70 -10.00
N TYR A 69 -5.26 11.12 -9.10
CA TYR A 69 -5.20 9.67 -8.91
C TYR A 69 -6.54 9.12 -8.39
N ASP A 70 -7.11 9.76 -7.39
CA ASP A 70 -8.39 9.35 -6.77
C ASP A 70 -9.51 9.34 -7.80
N LEU A 71 -9.68 10.44 -8.54
CA LEU A 71 -10.68 10.55 -9.60
C LEU A 71 -10.43 9.52 -10.72
N GLY A 72 -9.19 9.37 -11.17
CA GLY A 72 -8.81 8.42 -12.22
C GLY A 72 -9.10 6.98 -11.83
N THR A 73 -8.75 6.57 -10.61
CA THR A 73 -9.00 5.22 -10.11
C THR A 73 -10.50 4.98 -9.87
N TRP A 74 -11.24 5.98 -9.38
CA TRP A 74 -12.70 5.89 -9.25
C TRP A 74 -13.36 5.67 -10.61
N LEU A 75 -13.01 6.45 -11.63
CA LEU A 75 -13.59 6.30 -12.98
C LEU A 75 -13.31 4.91 -13.57
N VAL A 76 -12.11 4.35 -13.35
CA VAL A 76 -11.80 2.98 -13.78
C VAL A 76 -12.62 1.97 -12.99
N TYR A 77 -12.71 2.13 -11.68
CA TYR A 77 -13.47 1.22 -10.82
C TYR A 77 -14.96 1.23 -11.15
N GLU A 78 -15.58 2.41 -11.27
CA GLU A 78 -17.01 2.58 -11.55
C GLU A 78 -17.43 1.97 -12.89
N ASN A 79 -16.60 2.12 -13.92
CA ASN A 79 -16.93 1.65 -15.27
C ASN A 79 -16.47 0.22 -15.58
N LEU A 80 -15.37 -0.24 -14.95
CA LEU A 80 -14.69 -1.50 -15.31
C LEU A 80 -14.46 -2.44 -14.12
N GLY A 81 -14.76 -1.97 -12.90
CA GLY A 81 -14.65 -2.75 -11.67
C GLY A 81 -13.22 -2.92 -11.12
N ALA A 82 -13.14 -3.58 -9.97
CA ALA A 82 -11.90 -3.79 -9.21
C ALA A 82 -10.83 -4.56 -10.01
N SER A 83 -11.25 -5.54 -10.81
CA SER A 83 -10.33 -6.33 -11.64
C SER A 83 -9.56 -5.46 -12.65
N ALA A 84 -10.24 -4.46 -13.23
CA ALA A 84 -9.60 -3.53 -14.15
C ALA A 84 -8.56 -2.64 -13.46
N LEU A 85 -8.79 -2.22 -12.21
CA LEU A 85 -7.79 -1.52 -11.41
C LEU A 85 -6.55 -2.37 -11.16
N VAL A 86 -6.73 -3.67 -10.84
CA VAL A 86 -5.61 -4.60 -10.67
C VAL A 86 -4.82 -4.72 -11.97
N LEU A 87 -5.49 -4.89 -13.11
CA LEU A 87 -4.83 -4.98 -14.42
C LEU A 87 -4.13 -3.69 -14.82
N LEU A 88 -4.73 -2.52 -14.56
CA LEU A 88 -4.10 -1.22 -14.76
C LEU A 88 -2.82 -1.09 -13.93
N LYS A 89 -2.87 -1.42 -12.65
CA LYS A 89 -1.71 -1.50 -11.78
C LYS A 89 -0.61 -2.39 -12.38
N CYS A 90 -0.97 -3.60 -12.82
CA CYS A 90 -0.03 -4.55 -13.42
C CYS A 90 0.59 -3.98 -14.72
N ALA A 91 -0.19 -3.30 -15.55
CA ALA A 91 0.31 -2.65 -16.77
C ALA A 91 1.31 -1.53 -16.47
N LEU A 92 1.03 -0.69 -15.46
CA LEU A 92 1.95 0.38 -15.03
C LEU A 92 3.25 -0.21 -14.46
N LEU A 93 3.17 -1.30 -13.69
CA LEU A 93 4.34 -2.01 -13.18
C LEU A 93 5.14 -2.67 -14.31
N ALA A 94 4.47 -3.29 -15.29
CA ALA A 94 5.12 -3.84 -16.48
C ALA A 94 5.89 -2.76 -17.25
N ALA A 95 5.28 -1.59 -17.44
CA ALA A 95 5.95 -0.44 -18.04
C ALA A 95 7.19 -0.03 -17.22
N LEU A 96 7.10 0.02 -15.90
CA LEU A 96 8.25 0.30 -15.03
C LEU A 96 9.38 -0.72 -15.26
N GLY A 97 9.10 -2.03 -15.18
CA GLY A 97 10.09 -3.08 -15.39
C GLY A 97 10.78 -2.97 -16.76
N TYR A 98 10.01 -2.72 -17.82
CA TYR A 98 10.52 -2.48 -19.16
C TYR A 98 11.48 -1.28 -19.20
N LEU A 99 11.03 -0.13 -18.65
CA LEU A 99 11.79 1.12 -18.66
C LEU A 99 13.10 1.03 -17.88
N LEU A 100 13.14 0.29 -16.78
CA LEU A 100 14.37 0.08 -16.00
C LEU A 100 15.44 -0.67 -16.78
N VAL A 101 15.07 -1.67 -17.59
CA VAL A 101 16.02 -2.34 -18.49
C VAL A 101 16.48 -1.41 -19.61
N VAL A 102 15.58 -0.61 -20.18
CA VAL A 102 15.95 0.41 -21.20
C VAL A 102 16.91 1.44 -20.59
N LEU A 103 16.71 1.90 -19.37
CA LEU A 103 17.63 2.81 -18.66
C LEU A 103 19.03 2.18 -18.50
N ALA A 104 19.10 0.90 -18.16
CA ALA A 104 20.38 0.19 -18.04
C ALA A 104 21.16 0.15 -19.35
N THR A 105 20.48 -0.12 -20.46
CA THR A 105 21.13 -0.11 -21.78
C THR A 105 21.64 1.28 -22.16
N ARG A 106 20.92 2.35 -21.77
CA ARG A 106 21.36 3.74 -21.93
C ARG A 106 22.60 4.07 -21.09
N LEU A 107 22.62 3.60 -19.85
CA LEU A 107 23.75 3.78 -18.94
C LEU A 107 25.00 3.00 -19.41
N ALA A 108 24.80 1.81 -19.94
CA ALA A 108 25.88 0.92 -20.36
C ALA A 108 26.51 1.31 -21.72
N GLY A 109 25.79 2.03 -22.58
CA GLY A 109 26.24 2.32 -23.94
C GLY A 109 26.47 1.01 -24.72
N ASP A 110 27.70 0.78 -25.18
CA ASP A 110 28.05 -0.40 -26.01
C ASP A 110 28.29 -1.70 -25.22
N ALA A 111 28.09 -1.70 -23.88
CA ALA A 111 28.28 -2.90 -23.08
C ALA A 111 27.11 -3.89 -23.21
N ASP A 112 27.32 -4.99 -23.92
CA ASP A 112 26.29 -5.93 -24.37
C ASP A 112 25.52 -6.68 -23.26
N ASN A 113 26.11 -6.85 -22.05
CA ASN A 113 25.55 -7.67 -20.99
C ASN A 113 24.72 -6.89 -19.94
N SER A 114 24.50 -5.59 -20.13
CA SER A 114 23.79 -4.78 -19.14
C SER A 114 22.32 -5.19 -18.96
N ALA A 115 21.62 -5.55 -20.03
CA ALA A 115 20.22 -5.94 -19.99
C ALA A 115 19.96 -7.23 -19.21
N PRO A 116 20.67 -8.37 -19.44
CA PRO A 116 20.48 -9.58 -18.63
C PRO A 116 20.91 -9.40 -17.18
N LEU A 117 21.98 -8.64 -16.89
CA LEU A 117 22.37 -8.31 -15.51
C LEU A 117 21.30 -7.46 -14.81
N THR A 118 20.68 -6.52 -15.54
CA THR A 118 19.57 -5.72 -14.98
C THR A 118 18.37 -6.59 -14.69
N LEU A 119 17.97 -7.47 -15.61
CA LEU A 119 16.86 -8.39 -15.38
C LEU A 119 17.10 -9.23 -14.11
N ALA A 120 18.30 -9.80 -13.96
CA ALA A 120 18.66 -10.56 -12.77
C ALA A 120 18.59 -9.71 -11.48
N ALA A 121 19.13 -8.49 -11.50
CA ALA A 121 19.08 -7.58 -10.36
C ALA A 121 17.63 -7.16 -10.01
N LEU A 122 16.79 -6.93 -11.01
CA LEU A 122 15.37 -6.63 -10.79
C LEU A 122 14.62 -7.83 -10.21
N LEU A 123 14.86 -9.05 -10.74
CA LEU A 123 14.25 -10.26 -10.19
C LEU A 123 14.68 -10.50 -8.73
N TYR A 124 15.92 -10.19 -8.38
CA TYR A 124 16.38 -10.20 -6.99
C TYR A 124 15.66 -9.17 -6.10
N ALA A 125 15.37 -7.97 -6.65
CA ALA A 125 14.70 -6.90 -5.92
C ALA A 125 13.18 -7.14 -5.74
N LEU A 126 12.53 -7.86 -6.66
CA LEU A 126 11.09 -8.01 -6.73
C LEU A 126 10.43 -8.56 -5.46
N PRO A 127 10.94 -9.59 -4.75
CA PRO A 127 10.32 -10.09 -3.52
C PRO A 127 10.13 -9.00 -2.45
N VAL A 128 11.09 -8.09 -2.33
CA VAL A 128 11.01 -6.96 -1.40
C VAL A 128 10.20 -5.80 -1.98
N ALA A 129 10.42 -5.46 -3.24
CA ALA A 129 9.72 -4.34 -3.88
C ALA A 129 8.20 -4.59 -4.02
N ARG A 130 7.78 -5.85 -4.10
CA ARG A 130 6.39 -6.29 -4.28
C ARG A 130 5.43 -5.73 -3.22
N PHE A 131 5.86 -5.56 -1.97
CA PHE A 131 5.05 -4.96 -0.91
C PHE A 131 4.63 -3.51 -1.22
N ARG A 132 5.31 -2.86 -2.17
CA ARG A 132 4.96 -1.51 -2.66
C ARG A 132 4.11 -1.52 -3.94
N PHE A 133 3.77 -2.69 -4.49
CA PHE A 133 3.00 -2.83 -5.74
C PHE A 133 1.48 -2.77 -5.50
N THR A 134 1.05 -2.16 -4.43
CA THR A 134 -0.36 -1.97 -4.09
C THR A 134 -1.01 -0.90 -4.97
N THR A 135 -2.35 -0.96 -5.11
CA THR A 135 -3.13 0.05 -5.85
C THR A 135 -3.24 1.33 -5.01
N ARG A 136 -2.16 2.11 -5.01
CA ARG A 136 -2.01 3.38 -4.28
C ARG A 136 -1.28 4.38 -5.16
N PRO A 137 -1.40 5.69 -4.91
CA PRO A 137 -0.71 6.73 -5.69
C PRO A 137 0.81 6.56 -5.76
N GLN A 138 1.42 5.83 -4.85
CA GLN A 138 2.85 5.51 -4.88
C GLN A 138 3.33 4.80 -6.15
N ILE A 139 2.45 4.12 -6.93
CA ILE A 139 2.81 3.56 -8.24
C ILE A 139 3.26 4.64 -9.20
N VAL A 140 2.62 5.81 -9.16
CA VAL A 140 3.06 7.00 -9.89
C VAL A 140 4.47 7.38 -9.49
N GLY A 141 4.76 7.37 -8.18
CA GLY A 141 6.09 7.64 -7.62
C GLY A 141 7.17 6.63 -8.01
N LEU A 142 6.80 5.41 -8.42
CA LEU A 142 7.72 4.42 -8.99
C LEU A 142 7.90 4.60 -10.51
N LEU A 143 6.84 4.81 -11.26
CA LEU A 143 6.88 4.86 -12.72
C LEU A 143 7.45 6.17 -13.25
N PHE A 144 7.00 7.31 -12.73
CA PHE A 144 7.31 8.62 -13.29
C PHE A 144 8.79 9.00 -13.21
N PRO A 145 9.55 8.67 -12.14
CA PRO A 145 11.00 8.84 -12.15
C PRO A 145 11.70 8.08 -13.28
N ALA A 146 11.22 6.89 -13.64
CA ALA A 146 11.82 6.14 -14.76
C ALA A 146 11.57 6.81 -16.10
N VAL A 147 10.36 7.35 -16.33
CA VAL A 147 10.02 8.13 -17.52
C VAL A 147 10.84 9.42 -17.57
N LEU A 148 10.94 10.15 -16.44
CA LEU A 148 11.73 11.37 -16.32
C LEU A 148 13.20 11.12 -16.66
N LEU A 149 13.82 10.10 -16.06
CA LEU A 149 15.23 9.74 -16.31
C LEU A 149 15.49 9.37 -17.78
N LEU A 150 14.54 8.66 -18.41
CA LEU A 150 14.63 8.38 -19.85
C LEU A 150 14.55 9.65 -20.69
N GLY A 151 13.63 10.57 -20.37
CA GLY A 151 13.54 11.86 -21.05
C GLY A 151 14.82 12.67 -20.86
N ILE A 152 15.36 12.76 -19.64
CA ILE A 152 16.63 13.41 -19.35
C ILE A 152 17.76 12.79 -20.17
N SER A 153 17.84 11.46 -20.27
CA SER A 153 18.87 10.79 -21.08
C SER A 153 18.86 11.27 -22.53
N LYS A 154 17.67 11.52 -23.07
CA LYS A 154 17.48 12.04 -24.44
C LYS A 154 17.85 13.52 -24.59
N LEU A 155 17.65 14.32 -23.55
CA LEU A 155 18.08 15.72 -23.54
C LEU A 155 19.61 15.85 -23.52
N TYR A 156 20.32 14.86 -22.98
CA TYR A 156 21.79 14.79 -22.99
C TYR A 156 22.38 14.25 -24.31
N GLU A 157 21.60 13.57 -25.16
CA GLU A 157 22.08 13.07 -26.45
C GLU A 157 22.28 14.24 -27.44
N GLU A 158 23.53 14.47 -27.89
CA GLU A 158 23.86 15.54 -28.84
C GLU A 158 23.16 15.37 -30.20
N SER A 159 22.94 14.13 -30.62
CA SER A 159 22.22 13.80 -31.86
C SER A 159 20.73 14.16 -31.82
N THR A 160 20.16 14.49 -30.68
CA THR A 160 18.73 14.84 -30.54
C THR A 160 18.51 16.27 -31.05
N SER A 161 17.66 16.41 -32.09
CA SER A 161 17.34 17.71 -32.68
C SER A 161 16.63 18.65 -31.69
N THR A 162 16.78 19.96 -31.87
CA THR A 162 16.13 21.00 -31.05
C THR A 162 14.61 20.80 -30.97
N ARG A 163 13.96 20.51 -32.09
CA ARG A 163 12.51 20.24 -32.15
C ARG A 163 12.13 19.04 -31.28
N ARG A 164 12.90 17.95 -31.33
CA ARG A 164 12.66 16.75 -30.53
C ARG A 164 12.88 17.01 -29.06
N ARG A 165 13.93 17.78 -28.70
CA ARG A 165 14.16 18.19 -27.28
C ARG A 165 13.01 19.04 -26.74
N ALA A 166 12.44 19.94 -27.54
CA ALA A 166 11.29 20.74 -27.15
C ALA A 166 10.06 19.86 -26.88
N TRP A 167 9.77 18.85 -27.71
CA TRP A 167 8.70 17.90 -27.45
C TRP A 167 8.92 17.03 -26.20
N ILE A 168 10.17 16.62 -25.98
CA ILE A 168 10.53 15.89 -24.75
C ILE A 168 10.29 16.77 -23.53
N LEU A 169 10.73 18.03 -23.57
CA LEU A 169 10.52 18.99 -22.48
C LEU A 169 9.04 19.20 -22.21
N ALA A 170 8.22 19.40 -23.22
CA ALA A 170 6.77 19.54 -23.10
C ALA A 170 6.12 18.28 -22.49
N GLY A 171 6.53 17.09 -22.97
CA GLY A 171 6.04 15.82 -22.42
C GLY A 171 6.43 15.58 -20.95
N LEU A 172 7.66 15.96 -20.55
CA LEU A 172 8.11 15.88 -19.17
C LEU A 172 7.42 16.92 -18.29
N GLY A 173 7.12 18.11 -18.82
CA GLY A 173 6.29 19.09 -18.13
C GLY A 173 4.88 18.59 -17.86
N LEU A 174 4.24 17.96 -18.85
CA LEU A 174 2.94 17.31 -18.67
C LEU A 174 3.02 16.15 -17.66
N LEU A 175 4.07 15.34 -17.74
CA LEU A 175 4.31 14.28 -16.76
C LEU A 175 4.36 14.85 -15.34
N HIS A 176 5.11 15.95 -15.13
CA HIS A 176 5.23 16.58 -13.82
C HIS A 176 3.90 17.19 -13.36
N LEU A 177 3.13 17.79 -14.24
CA LEU A 177 1.79 18.30 -13.96
C LEU A 177 0.84 17.16 -13.48
N LEU A 178 0.87 16.01 -14.15
CA LEU A 178 0.13 14.83 -13.70
C LEU A 178 0.65 14.31 -12.36
N TRP A 179 1.96 14.33 -12.15
CA TRP A 179 2.60 13.83 -10.95
C TRP A 179 2.23 14.64 -9.70
N VAL A 180 2.33 15.98 -9.79
CA VAL A 180 2.01 16.86 -8.65
C VAL A 180 0.56 16.76 -8.21
N ASN A 181 -0.35 16.45 -9.12
CA ASN A 181 -1.78 16.25 -8.84
C ASN A 181 -2.16 14.80 -8.47
N SER A 182 -1.17 13.89 -8.48
CA SER A 182 -1.40 12.47 -8.22
C SER A 182 -0.64 11.93 -7.01
N HIS A 183 0.51 12.52 -6.61
CA HIS A 183 1.29 12.01 -5.49
C HIS A 183 2.38 12.99 -5.03
N GLY A 184 2.55 13.12 -3.71
CA GLY A 184 3.56 13.99 -3.10
C GLY A 184 5.02 13.70 -3.49
N SER A 185 5.29 12.53 -4.11
CA SER A 185 6.64 12.21 -4.62
C SER A 185 7.08 13.03 -5.84
N HIS A 186 6.27 13.97 -6.34
CA HIS A 186 6.71 14.93 -7.38
C HIS A 186 7.98 15.71 -6.98
N LEU A 187 8.20 15.89 -5.67
CA LEU A 187 9.44 16.46 -5.14
C LEU A 187 10.69 15.64 -5.54
N PHE A 188 10.55 14.34 -5.77
CA PHE A 188 11.60 13.50 -6.36
C PHE A 188 11.94 13.94 -7.78
N GLY A 189 10.95 14.30 -8.58
CA GLY A 189 11.15 14.84 -9.92
C GLY A 189 12.01 16.10 -9.88
N LEU A 190 11.62 17.06 -9.06
CA LEU A 190 12.41 18.29 -8.85
C LEU A 190 13.84 18.00 -8.38
N ALA A 191 14.02 17.07 -7.43
CA ALA A 191 15.34 16.70 -6.93
C ALA A 191 16.21 16.06 -8.03
N ILE A 192 15.67 15.12 -8.80
CA ILE A 192 16.34 14.50 -9.95
C ILE A 192 16.76 15.58 -10.95
N THR A 193 15.82 16.40 -11.41
CA THR A 193 16.09 17.45 -12.40
C THR A 193 17.11 18.48 -11.89
N SER A 194 17.07 18.85 -10.61
CA SER A 194 18.06 19.73 -9.98
C SER A 194 19.46 19.15 -10.00
N ILE A 195 19.64 17.86 -9.65
CA ILE A 195 20.93 17.15 -9.73
C ILE A 195 21.48 17.24 -11.16
N PHE A 196 20.67 16.89 -12.15
CA PHE A 196 21.09 16.88 -13.54
C PHE A 196 21.35 18.30 -14.07
N THR A 197 20.59 19.31 -13.62
CA THR A 197 20.84 20.72 -13.97
C THR A 197 22.20 21.19 -13.44
N LEU A 198 22.50 20.93 -12.18
CA LEU A 198 23.79 21.30 -11.56
C LEU A 198 24.97 20.62 -12.26
N LEU A 199 24.86 19.33 -12.58
CA LEU A 199 25.92 18.59 -13.27
C LEU A 199 26.06 18.97 -14.75
N SER A 200 25.11 19.68 -15.33
CA SER A 200 25.12 20.13 -16.72
C SER A 200 25.60 21.56 -16.94
N ILE A 201 25.94 22.34 -15.90
CA ILE A 201 26.27 23.78 -15.99
C ILE A 201 27.24 24.14 -17.13
N ARG A 202 28.18 23.24 -17.45
CA ARG A 202 29.15 23.44 -18.56
C ARG A 202 28.88 22.53 -19.76
N ALA A 203 27.65 22.02 -19.91
CA ALA A 203 27.26 21.12 -21.01
C ALA A 203 26.26 21.78 -21.95
N SER A 204 26.19 21.30 -23.19
CA SER A 204 25.18 21.70 -24.16
C SER A 204 23.74 21.43 -23.70
N ALA A 205 23.56 20.45 -22.77
CA ALA A 205 22.27 20.11 -22.18
C ALA A 205 21.77 21.14 -21.15
N PHE A 206 22.63 22.03 -20.63
CA PHE A 206 22.29 22.92 -19.49
C PHE A 206 20.99 23.71 -19.71
N ARG A 207 20.86 24.36 -20.87
CA ARG A 207 19.67 25.15 -21.19
C ARG A 207 18.38 24.33 -21.16
N TRP A 208 18.45 23.06 -21.57
CA TRP A 208 17.32 22.16 -21.57
C TRP A 208 16.96 21.65 -20.17
N MET A 209 17.98 21.38 -19.36
CA MET A 209 17.80 20.99 -17.97
C MET A 209 17.26 22.14 -17.12
N LEU A 210 17.76 23.36 -17.33
CA LEU A 210 17.23 24.57 -16.68
C LEU A 210 15.79 24.85 -17.12
N GLY A 211 15.49 24.68 -18.43
CA GLY A 211 14.12 24.79 -18.96
C GLY A 211 13.19 23.76 -18.36
N LEU A 212 13.64 22.50 -18.20
CA LEU A 212 12.87 21.45 -17.55
C LEU A 212 12.57 21.79 -16.08
N LEU A 213 13.59 22.21 -15.33
CA LEU A 213 13.42 22.59 -13.93
C LEU A 213 12.44 23.76 -13.79
N ALA A 214 12.51 24.77 -14.67
CA ALA A 214 11.58 25.87 -14.67
C ALA A 214 10.13 25.42 -14.95
N VAL A 215 9.93 24.52 -15.92
CA VAL A 215 8.61 23.95 -16.24
C VAL A 215 8.07 23.13 -15.06
N GLU A 216 8.90 22.31 -14.42
CA GLU A 216 8.50 21.52 -13.26
C GLU A 216 8.12 22.42 -12.07
N LEU A 217 8.86 23.50 -11.82
CA LEU A 217 8.53 24.49 -10.79
C LEU A 217 7.19 25.16 -11.08
N VAL A 218 6.94 25.59 -12.31
CA VAL A 218 5.64 26.16 -12.70
C VAL A 218 4.52 25.13 -12.51
N ALA A 219 4.72 23.90 -13.00
CA ALA A 219 3.74 22.83 -12.88
C ALA A 219 3.43 22.48 -11.41
N THR A 220 4.41 22.61 -10.49
CA THR A 220 4.22 22.40 -9.04
C THR A 220 3.18 23.37 -8.47
N GLY A 221 3.07 24.58 -8.99
CA GLY A 221 2.02 25.53 -8.62
C GLY A 221 0.66 25.30 -9.29
N CYS A 222 0.60 24.46 -10.33
CA CYS A 222 -0.63 24.18 -11.10
C CYS A 222 -1.46 23.07 -10.45
N THR A 223 -1.90 23.29 -9.21
CA THR A 223 -2.77 22.42 -8.43
C THR A 223 -3.94 23.22 -7.87
N PRO A 224 -5.05 22.58 -7.45
CA PRO A 224 -6.15 23.28 -6.76
C PRO A 224 -5.72 24.04 -5.49
N PHE A 225 -4.54 23.74 -4.97
CA PHE A 225 -4.00 24.27 -3.71
C PHE A 225 -2.71 25.09 -3.91
N GLY A 226 -2.30 25.33 -5.16
CA GLY A 226 -1.07 26.05 -5.48
C GLY A 226 0.19 25.36 -4.92
N PHE A 227 1.18 26.14 -4.55
CA PHE A 227 2.44 25.64 -3.99
C PHE A 227 2.34 25.05 -2.57
N SER A 228 1.21 25.24 -1.86
CA SER A 228 1.07 24.76 -0.50
C SER A 228 1.19 23.23 -0.37
N ILE A 229 0.94 22.49 -1.46
CA ILE A 229 1.16 21.04 -1.50
C ILE A 229 2.64 20.68 -1.30
N ALA A 230 3.54 21.41 -1.93
CA ALA A 230 4.97 21.16 -1.82
C ALA A 230 5.47 21.46 -0.39
N THR A 231 4.99 22.53 0.24
CA THR A 231 5.35 22.86 1.64
C THR A 231 4.82 21.83 2.61
N ASP A 232 3.58 21.35 2.42
CA ASP A 232 2.98 20.31 3.27
C ASP A 232 3.74 18.97 3.12
N ALA A 233 4.09 18.58 1.90
CA ALA A 233 4.87 17.36 1.65
C ALA A 233 6.26 17.40 2.32
N VAL A 234 6.93 18.54 2.31
CA VAL A 234 8.21 18.75 3.02
C VAL A 234 8.01 18.68 4.53
N SER A 235 7.00 19.35 5.07
CA SER A 235 6.71 19.36 6.51
C SER A 235 6.46 17.95 7.05
N HIS A 236 5.68 17.14 6.35
CA HIS A 236 5.40 15.76 6.73
C HIS A 236 6.66 14.88 6.80
N VAL A 237 7.60 15.06 5.87
CA VAL A 237 8.87 14.32 5.89
C VAL A 237 9.76 14.72 7.07
N LEU A 238 9.68 15.98 7.51
CA LEU A 238 10.52 16.53 8.58
C LEU A 238 9.98 16.24 9.98
N GLN A 239 8.68 16.01 10.16
CA GLN A 239 8.06 15.77 11.46
C GLN A 239 8.40 14.37 12.00
N PRO A 240 9.11 14.26 13.14
CA PRO A 240 9.54 12.95 13.68
C PRO A 240 8.39 12.13 14.26
N GLU A 241 7.29 12.76 14.70
CA GLU A 241 6.14 12.14 15.34
C GLU A 241 5.46 11.12 14.43
N TYR A 242 5.34 11.43 13.14
CA TYR A 242 4.75 10.50 12.17
C TYR A 242 5.57 9.23 11.95
N ARG A 243 6.88 9.26 12.21
CA ARG A 243 7.74 8.07 12.09
C ARG A 243 7.45 7.02 13.15
N ALA A 244 6.96 7.44 14.30
CA ALA A 244 6.57 6.52 15.38
C ALA A 244 5.21 5.86 15.09
N LEU A 245 4.32 6.54 14.39
CA LEU A 245 2.96 6.08 14.12
C LEU A 245 2.83 5.25 12.84
N VAL A 246 3.66 5.54 11.83
CA VAL A 246 3.59 4.90 10.51
C VAL A 246 4.81 4.03 10.28
N VAL A 247 4.65 2.71 10.33
CA VAL A 247 5.73 1.72 10.19
C VAL A 247 6.59 1.94 8.92
N GLU A 248 5.97 2.36 7.83
CA GLU A 248 6.68 2.63 6.57
C GLU A 248 7.71 3.79 6.67
N TRP A 249 7.52 4.72 7.62
CA TRP A 249 8.42 5.84 7.86
C TRP A 249 9.52 5.52 8.86
N ALA A 250 9.41 4.37 9.54
CA ALA A 250 10.41 3.93 10.50
C ALA A 250 11.78 3.74 9.83
N ALA A 251 12.82 4.04 10.60
CA ALA A 251 14.16 3.66 10.21
C ALA A 251 14.35 2.14 10.37
N TRP A 252 15.32 1.60 9.65
CA TRP A 252 15.67 0.19 9.76
C TRP A 252 16.07 -0.17 11.18
N ALA A 253 15.45 -1.22 11.73
CA ALA A 253 15.93 -1.82 12.96
C ALA A 253 17.30 -2.48 12.72
N PRO A 254 18.27 -2.37 13.66
CA PRO A 254 19.61 -2.97 13.48
C PRO A 254 19.60 -4.47 13.19
N LYS A 255 18.58 -5.20 13.66
CA LYS A 255 18.43 -6.65 13.52
C LYS A 255 17.50 -7.08 12.38
N ASP A 256 17.03 -6.16 11.53
CA ASP A 256 16.13 -6.51 10.44
C ASP A 256 16.87 -7.31 9.35
N PRO A 257 16.43 -8.55 9.05
CA PRO A 257 17.09 -9.40 8.05
C PRO A 257 17.07 -8.81 6.63
N LEU A 258 16.11 -7.91 6.31
CA LEU A 258 16.06 -7.21 5.03
C LEU A 258 17.31 -6.35 4.79
N ARG A 259 18.03 -5.94 5.84
CA ARG A 259 19.34 -5.24 5.69
C ARG A 259 20.34 -6.06 4.90
N LEU A 260 20.35 -7.38 5.07
CA LEU A 260 21.26 -8.26 4.34
C LEU A 260 21.01 -8.25 2.84
N LEU A 261 19.77 -7.96 2.41
CA LEU A 261 19.41 -7.82 1.01
C LEU A 261 19.76 -6.44 0.44
N VAL A 262 19.62 -5.39 1.25
CA VAL A 262 19.77 -4.00 0.81
C VAL A 262 21.23 -3.53 0.90
N ALA A 263 21.96 -3.93 1.93
CA ALA A 263 23.33 -3.49 2.16
C ALA A 263 24.29 -3.77 0.99
N PRO A 264 24.28 -4.96 0.33
CA PRO A 264 25.11 -5.21 -0.83
C PRO A 264 24.84 -4.26 -2.00
N ILE A 265 23.56 -3.90 -2.23
CA ILE A 265 23.16 -2.98 -3.29
C ILE A 265 23.63 -1.56 -2.99
N VAL A 266 23.53 -1.14 -1.74
CA VAL A 266 24.06 0.15 -1.27
C VAL A 266 25.58 0.18 -1.48
N ALA A 267 26.30 -0.80 -0.97
CA ALA A 267 27.76 -0.90 -1.12
C ALA A 267 28.18 -0.88 -2.60
N ALA A 268 27.51 -1.70 -3.43
CA ALA A 268 27.78 -1.74 -4.88
C ALA A 268 27.55 -0.37 -5.55
N SER A 269 26.50 0.35 -5.17
CA SER A 269 26.21 1.68 -5.72
C SER A 269 27.32 2.69 -5.40
N PHE A 270 27.82 2.71 -4.15
CA PHE A 270 28.92 3.58 -3.73
C PHE A 270 30.24 3.19 -4.42
N VAL A 271 30.58 1.90 -4.44
CA VAL A 271 31.81 1.41 -5.06
C VAL A 271 31.83 1.72 -6.55
N LEU A 272 30.74 1.46 -7.27
CA LEU A 272 30.66 1.72 -8.70
C LEU A 272 30.67 3.22 -9.03
N LEU A 273 30.12 4.07 -8.17
CA LEU A 273 30.26 5.51 -8.32
C LEU A 273 31.70 5.96 -8.09
N ALA A 274 32.37 5.43 -7.05
CA ALA A 274 33.76 5.74 -6.74
C ALA A 274 34.72 5.28 -7.85
N LEU A 275 34.56 4.06 -8.37
CA LEU A 275 35.33 3.52 -9.49
C LEU A 275 35.02 4.21 -10.82
N ARG A 276 33.91 4.93 -10.91
CA ARG A 276 33.46 5.70 -12.08
C ARG A 276 33.34 4.92 -13.39
N PRO A 277 33.04 3.61 -13.46
CA PRO A 277 32.96 2.90 -14.74
C PRO A 277 31.85 3.44 -15.65
N VAL A 278 30.74 3.89 -15.06
CA VAL A 278 29.59 4.51 -15.77
C VAL A 278 29.73 6.03 -15.81
N ALA A 279 30.19 6.66 -14.72
CA ALA A 279 30.29 8.10 -14.59
C ALA A 279 31.31 8.74 -15.56
N ARG A 280 32.42 8.05 -15.84
CA ARG A 280 33.43 8.54 -16.81
C ARG A 280 32.94 8.56 -18.24
N SER A 281 31.92 7.77 -18.59
CA SER A 281 31.45 7.63 -19.96
C SER A 281 30.43 8.70 -20.37
N SER A 282 29.69 9.27 -19.40
CA SER A 282 28.72 10.34 -19.69
C SER A 282 28.32 11.10 -18.42
N ARG A 283 27.99 12.39 -18.58
CA ARG A 283 27.43 13.20 -17.48
C ARG A 283 26.09 12.65 -17.00
N PHE A 284 25.31 12.02 -17.87
CA PHE A 284 24.10 11.32 -17.50
C PHE A 284 24.38 10.18 -16.52
N GLY A 285 25.41 9.35 -16.78
CA GLY A 285 25.83 8.28 -15.87
C GLY A 285 26.25 8.78 -14.49
N LEU A 286 26.96 9.93 -14.43
CA LEU A 286 27.33 10.57 -13.16
C LEU A 286 26.08 11.01 -12.39
N GLY A 287 25.16 11.71 -13.04
CA GLY A 287 23.91 12.17 -12.42
C GLY A 287 23.07 11.02 -11.89
N TYR A 288 22.98 9.95 -12.67
CA TYR A 288 22.27 8.75 -12.25
C TYR A 288 22.93 8.07 -11.03
N GLY A 289 24.25 8.00 -11.00
CA GLY A 289 24.99 7.48 -9.84
C GLY A 289 24.79 8.30 -8.58
N VAL A 290 24.82 9.64 -8.68
CA VAL A 290 24.49 10.54 -7.56
C VAL A 290 23.06 10.30 -7.07
N PHE A 291 22.11 10.16 -7.96
CA PHE A 291 20.72 9.81 -7.63
C PHE A 291 20.63 8.47 -6.88
N CYS A 292 21.35 7.42 -7.32
CA CYS A 292 21.40 6.14 -6.62
C CYS A 292 21.96 6.25 -5.20
N VAL A 293 23.00 7.06 -5.00
CA VAL A 293 23.56 7.31 -3.66
C VAL A 293 22.54 8.00 -2.75
N LEU A 294 21.86 9.03 -3.24
CA LEU A 294 20.83 9.71 -2.46
C LEU A 294 19.67 8.78 -2.11
N LEU A 295 19.19 7.96 -3.07
CA LEU A 295 18.18 6.93 -2.79
C LEU A 295 18.63 5.95 -1.72
N SER A 296 19.90 5.54 -1.76
CA SER A 296 20.48 4.63 -0.76
C SER A 296 20.48 5.25 0.64
N LEU A 297 20.87 6.52 0.75
CA LEU A 297 20.81 7.27 2.01
C LEU A 297 19.37 7.40 2.53
N MET A 298 18.42 7.68 1.64
CA MET A 298 17.00 7.75 2.00
C MET A 298 16.44 6.39 2.45
N ALA A 299 16.84 5.30 1.79
CA ALA A 299 16.44 3.95 2.17
C ALA A 299 16.96 3.55 3.55
N PHE A 300 18.14 3.99 3.95
CA PHE A 300 18.63 3.81 5.33
C PHE A 300 17.81 4.58 6.36
N ARG A 301 17.27 5.74 5.98
CA ARG A 301 16.51 6.59 6.88
C ARG A 301 15.05 6.15 7.01
N SER A 302 14.48 5.50 5.98
CA SER A 302 13.06 5.09 5.97
C SER A 302 12.84 3.88 5.08
N LEU A 303 12.12 2.88 5.59
CA LEU A 303 11.70 1.67 4.88
C LEU A 303 10.93 2.00 3.59
N ARG A 304 10.24 3.13 3.56
CA ARG A 304 9.47 3.59 2.40
C ARG A 304 10.29 3.68 1.12
N PHE A 305 11.59 4.00 1.21
CA PHE A 305 12.45 4.20 0.05
C PHE A 305 13.19 2.95 -0.42
N VAL A 306 13.07 1.83 0.30
CA VAL A 306 13.79 0.58 -0.03
C VAL A 306 13.44 0.07 -1.42
N ALA A 307 12.16 0.02 -1.78
CA ALA A 307 11.76 -0.41 -3.11
C ALA A 307 12.32 0.51 -4.22
N HIS A 308 12.29 1.82 -4.02
CA HIS A 308 12.89 2.77 -4.96
C HIS A 308 14.39 2.54 -5.11
N GLN A 309 15.10 2.38 -3.99
CA GLN A 309 16.53 2.11 -4.00
C GLN A 309 16.86 0.81 -4.74
N LEU A 310 16.19 -0.30 -4.42
CA LEU A 310 16.42 -1.59 -5.07
C LEU A 310 16.17 -1.51 -6.58
N LEU A 311 15.06 -0.91 -7.00
CA LEU A 311 14.65 -0.86 -8.39
C LEU A 311 15.50 0.11 -9.23
N PHE A 312 15.81 1.30 -8.73
CA PHE A 312 16.57 2.30 -9.49
C PHE A 312 18.09 2.12 -9.41
N CYS A 313 18.63 1.47 -8.37
CA CYS A 313 20.06 1.11 -8.35
C CYS A 313 20.38 -0.07 -9.27
N ALA A 314 19.43 -0.98 -9.53
CA ALA A 314 19.64 -2.15 -10.38
C ALA A 314 20.20 -1.80 -11.79
N PRO A 315 19.64 -0.85 -12.56
CA PRO A 315 20.18 -0.41 -13.84
C PRO A 315 21.61 0.13 -13.75
N PHE A 316 21.93 0.89 -12.71
CA PHE A 316 23.26 1.48 -12.51
C PHE A 316 24.30 0.43 -12.18
N ILE A 317 23.96 -0.49 -11.27
CA ILE A 317 24.84 -1.60 -10.86
C ILE A 317 25.11 -2.51 -12.07
N ALA A 318 24.07 -2.90 -12.79
CA ALA A 318 24.19 -3.75 -13.96
C ALA A 318 25.06 -3.12 -15.07
N ALA A 319 24.83 -1.82 -15.34
CA ALA A 319 25.65 -1.08 -16.32
C ALA A 319 27.11 -0.94 -15.88
N GLY A 320 27.36 -0.78 -14.57
CA GLY A 320 28.70 -0.75 -14.01
C GLY A 320 29.42 -2.09 -14.12
N LEU A 321 28.76 -3.17 -13.71
CA LEU A 321 29.29 -4.54 -13.77
C LEU A 321 29.58 -4.99 -15.22
N ALA A 322 28.70 -4.65 -16.16
CA ALA A 322 28.86 -4.98 -17.57
C ALA A 322 30.14 -4.37 -18.20
N ARG A 323 30.72 -3.35 -17.56
CA ARG A 323 31.97 -2.67 -18.02
C ARG A 323 33.23 -3.17 -17.34
N LEU A 324 33.13 -4.01 -16.32
CA LEU A 324 34.28 -4.55 -15.65
C LEU A 324 34.91 -5.71 -16.48
N PRO A 325 36.23 -5.69 -16.68
CA PRO A 325 36.92 -6.81 -17.35
C PRO A 325 36.66 -8.13 -16.61
N GLY A 326 36.47 -9.22 -17.35
CA GLY A 326 36.27 -10.57 -16.79
C GLY A 326 34.82 -10.94 -16.43
N LEU A 327 33.92 -9.98 -16.30
CA LEU A 327 32.49 -10.26 -16.07
C LEU A 327 31.65 -10.38 -17.37
N ARG A 328 32.29 -10.14 -18.52
CA ARG A 328 31.60 -10.19 -19.83
C ARG A 328 31.07 -11.58 -20.17
N ASP A 329 31.87 -12.66 -19.91
CA ASP A 329 31.52 -14.02 -20.36
C ASP A 329 30.76 -14.82 -19.29
N ALA A 330 31.15 -14.68 -18.03
CA ALA A 330 30.47 -15.33 -16.91
C ALA A 330 29.11 -14.68 -16.59
N GLY A 331 28.92 -13.39 -16.93
CA GLY A 331 27.79 -12.60 -16.52
C GLY A 331 26.43 -13.15 -16.99
N ARG A 332 26.36 -13.79 -18.15
CA ARG A 332 25.07 -14.36 -18.66
C ARG A 332 24.61 -15.58 -17.87
N ALA A 333 25.53 -16.50 -17.56
CA ALA A 333 25.21 -17.70 -16.78
C ALA A 333 24.83 -17.32 -15.34
N VAL A 334 25.61 -16.44 -14.69
CA VAL A 334 25.31 -15.94 -13.34
C VAL A 334 23.98 -15.18 -13.33
N ALA A 335 23.72 -14.31 -14.31
CA ALA A 335 22.45 -13.59 -14.42
C ALA A 335 21.25 -14.54 -14.58
N ALA A 336 21.37 -15.61 -15.37
CA ALA A 336 20.31 -16.59 -15.53
C ALA A 336 20.02 -17.34 -14.21
N TRP A 337 21.05 -17.80 -13.49
CA TRP A 337 20.88 -18.51 -12.22
C TRP A 337 20.35 -17.60 -11.10
N VAL A 338 20.86 -16.39 -10.98
CA VAL A 338 20.35 -15.41 -10.01
C VAL A 338 18.90 -15.05 -10.34
N GLY A 339 18.56 -14.89 -11.61
CA GLY A 339 17.19 -14.64 -12.05
C GLY A 339 16.23 -15.76 -11.72
N LEU A 340 16.62 -17.02 -11.97
CA LEU A 340 15.81 -18.19 -11.63
C LEU A 340 15.61 -18.34 -10.11
N ALA A 341 16.68 -18.15 -9.34
CA ALA A 341 16.61 -18.20 -7.88
C ALA A 341 15.71 -17.08 -7.32
N ALA A 342 15.83 -15.86 -7.83
CA ALA A 342 15.01 -14.73 -7.41
C ALA A 342 13.53 -14.91 -7.81
N LEU A 343 13.26 -15.44 -8.99
CA LEU A 343 11.89 -15.77 -9.42
C LEU A 343 11.29 -16.85 -8.52
N ALA A 344 12.04 -17.92 -8.22
CA ALA A 344 11.59 -18.97 -7.31
C ALA A 344 11.30 -18.42 -5.90
N CYS A 345 12.18 -17.57 -5.36
CA CYS A 345 11.96 -16.88 -4.09
C CYS A 345 10.73 -15.96 -4.14
N GLY A 346 10.53 -15.23 -5.24
CA GLY A 346 9.39 -14.36 -5.44
C GLY A 346 8.06 -15.13 -5.47
N LEU A 347 8.02 -16.25 -6.18
CA LEU A 347 6.85 -17.14 -6.23
C LEU A 347 6.59 -17.77 -4.85
N TRP A 348 7.64 -18.17 -4.15
CA TRP A 348 7.51 -18.74 -2.82
C TRP A 348 7.01 -17.72 -1.79
N THR A 349 7.54 -16.50 -1.79
CA THR A 349 7.04 -15.42 -0.92
C THR A 349 5.59 -15.04 -1.24
N ALA A 350 5.15 -15.19 -2.49
CA ALA A 350 3.76 -14.99 -2.89
C ALA A 350 2.80 -15.98 -2.22
N GLN A 351 3.26 -17.19 -1.94
CA GLN A 351 2.47 -18.21 -1.25
C GLN A 351 2.51 -18.04 0.28
N LEU A 352 3.60 -17.51 0.83
CA LEU A 352 3.73 -17.29 2.28
C LEU A 352 2.91 -16.12 2.81
N VAL A 353 2.51 -15.18 1.95
CA VAL A 353 1.69 -14.03 2.32
C VAL A 353 0.38 -14.13 1.54
N PRO A 354 -0.69 -14.71 2.12
CA PRO A 354 -1.97 -14.96 1.43
C PRO A 354 -2.55 -13.71 0.77
N ALA A 355 -2.46 -12.55 1.41
CA ALA A 355 -2.90 -11.27 0.88
C ALA A 355 -2.22 -10.86 -0.45
N LEU A 356 -1.04 -11.43 -0.74
CA LEU A 356 -0.32 -11.25 -2.00
C LEU A 356 -0.49 -12.44 -2.96
N GLY A 357 -1.40 -13.37 -2.68
CA GLY A 357 -1.75 -14.47 -3.58
C GLY A 357 -2.23 -13.95 -4.93
N PHE A 358 -1.96 -14.72 -6.00
CA PHE A 358 -2.44 -14.34 -7.33
C PHE A 358 -3.96 -14.19 -7.37
N GLY A 359 -4.44 -13.09 -7.94
CA GLY A 359 -5.87 -12.84 -8.05
C GLY A 359 -6.23 -11.49 -8.63
N LEU A 360 -7.52 -11.36 -8.91
CA LEU A 360 -8.15 -10.13 -9.41
C LEU A 360 -9.29 -9.72 -8.45
N GLY A 361 -9.75 -8.51 -8.57
CA GLY A 361 -10.90 -8.02 -7.82
C GLY A 361 -10.56 -7.62 -6.39
N GLU A 362 -11.51 -7.82 -5.49
CA GLU A 362 -11.46 -7.43 -4.09
C GLU A 362 -11.28 -8.64 -3.18
N PRO A 363 -10.59 -8.49 -2.04
CA PRO A 363 -10.55 -9.52 -1.02
C PRO A 363 -11.92 -9.59 -0.33
N LYS A 364 -12.55 -10.76 -0.32
CA LYS A 364 -13.91 -10.93 0.20
C LYS A 364 -13.98 -11.03 1.73
N ARG A 365 -12.87 -11.29 2.43
CA ARG A 365 -12.84 -11.70 3.84
C ARG A 365 -11.91 -10.87 4.74
N GLU A 366 -11.20 -9.90 4.19
CA GLU A 366 -10.20 -9.16 4.98
C GLU A 366 -10.74 -7.86 5.61
N TYR A 367 -11.97 -7.46 5.25
CA TYR A 367 -12.54 -6.17 5.62
C TYR A 367 -14.02 -6.28 6.01
N PRO A 368 -14.55 -5.33 6.79
CA PRO A 368 -15.91 -5.34 7.34
C PRO A 368 -16.99 -4.95 6.30
N TRP A 369 -17.09 -5.70 5.19
CA TRP A 369 -18.03 -5.42 4.10
C TRP A 369 -19.49 -5.53 4.51
N ALA A 370 -19.86 -6.64 5.17
CA ALA A 370 -21.22 -6.85 5.59
C ALA A 370 -21.59 -5.95 6.78
N SER A 371 -20.63 -5.64 7.66
CA SER A 371 -20.80 -4.60 8.67
C SER A 371 -21.09 -3.23 8.05
N ALA A 372 -20.43 -2.88 6.94
CA ALA A 372 -20.68 -1.63 6.23
C ALA A 372 -22.11 -1.59 5.64
N GLU A 373 -22.59 -2.67 5.04
CA GLU A 373 -23.96 -2.80 4.54
C GLU A 373 -24.98 -2.58 5.66
N LEU A 374 -24.79 -3.24 6.81
CA LEU A 374 -25.67 -3.07 7.98
C LEU A 374 -25.64 -1.64 8.54
N ILE A 375 -24.49 -0.99 8.57
CA ILE A 375 -24.35 0.41 8.98
C ILE A 375 -25.21 1.31 8.06
N VAL A 376 -25.13 1.09 6.74
CA VAL A 376 -25.92 1.86 5.77
C VAL A 376 -27.43 1.65 5.94
N GLU A 377 -27.84 0.39 6.15
CA GLU A 377 -29.25 0.01 6.17
C GLU A 377 -29.94 0.25 7.51
N ARG A 378 -29.22 0.11 8.62
CA ARG A 378 -29.83 -0.03 9.95
C ARG A 378 -29.45 1.03 10.95
N VAL A 379 -28.38 1.79 10.73
CA VAL A 379 -27.92 2.80 11.69
C VAL A 379 -28.29 4.21 11.22
N ALA A 380 -29.08 4.91 12.02
CA ALA A 380 -29.39 6.31 11.76
C ALA A 380 -28.17 7.18 12.10
N ARG A 381 -27.70 8.00 11.15
CA ARG A 381 -26.58 8.94 11.31
C ARG A 381 -25.36 8.28 11.96
N PRO A 382 -24.78 7.25 11.32
CA PRO A 382 -23.69 6.48 11.93
C PRO A 382 -22.45 7.35 12.19
N ARG A 383 -21.99 7.33 13.44
CA ARG A 383 -20.76 7.97 13.95
C ARG A 383 -19.85 6.85 14.41
N VAL A 384 -18.84 6.55 13.59
CA VAL A 384 -18.13 5.28 13.64
C VAL A 384 -16.73 5.44 14.21
N LEU A 385 -16.39 4.59 15.19
CA LEU A 385 -15.04 4.30 15.61
C LEU A 385 -14.60 2.94 15.02
N ALA A 386 -13.52 2.93 14.29
CA ALA A 386 -12.89 1.75 13.73
C ALA A 386 -11.37 1.92 13.65
N SER A 387 -10.64 0.83 13.34
CA SER A 387 -9.22 0.93 13.04
C SER A 387 -8.97 1.82 11.82
N ILE A 388 -7.75 2.33 11.67
CA ILE A 388 -7.37 3.14 10.48
C ILE A 388 -7.65 2.39 9.19
N GLN A 389 -7.36 1.08 9.16
CA GLN A 389 -7.55 0.25 7.97
C GLN A 389 -9.04 0.02 7.67
N ASP A 390 -9.81 -0.34 8.67
CA ASP A 390 -11.26 -0.55 8.52
C ASP A 390 -11.98 0.76 8.16
N SER A 391 -11.54 1.87 8.72
CA SER A 391 -12.07 3.20 8.41
C SER A 391 -11.92 3.56 6.93
N TRP A 392 -10.79 3.21 6.28
CA TRP A 392 -10.64 3.41 4.85
C TRP A 392 -11.68 2.64 4.03
N VAL A 393 -11.97 1.40 4.43
CA VAL A 393 -12.98 0.57 3.75
C VAL A 393 -14.40 1.08 4.05
N LEU A 394 -14.68 1.43 5.30
CA LEU A 394 -15.97 2.01 5.70
C LEU A 394 -16.25 3.36 5.02
N MET A 395 -15.24 4.20 4.80
CA MET A 395 -15.34 5.44 4.03
C MET A 395 -15.86 5.19 2.60
N PHE A 396 -15.50 4.06 2.02
CA PHE A 396 -15.97 3.63 0.71
C PHE A 396 -17.29 2.89 0.78
N ALA A 397 -17.41 1.87 1.62
CA ALA A 397 -18.52 0.94 1.65
C ALA A 397 -19.76 1.48 2.41
N ALA A 398 -19.56 2.40 3.36
CA ALA A 398 -20.62 3.03 4.13
C ALA A 398 -20.63 4.57 3.94
N PRO A 399 -21.04 5.09 2.78
CA PRO A 399 -20.92 6.52 2.43
C PRO A 399 -21.72 7.47 3.30
N ASN A 400 -22.72 6.98 4.03
CA ASN A 400 -23.50 7.75 5.02
C ASN A 400 -22.81 7.80 6.40
N ALA A 401 -21.80 6.98 6.63
CA ALA A 401 -21.08 6.96 7.89
C ALA A 401 -20.12 8.15 8.02
N LYS A 402 -20.04 8.69 9.22
CA LYS A 402 -19.02 9.65 9.62
C LYS A 402 -18.02 8.95 10.55
N LEU A 403 -16.75 9.02 10.20
CA LEU A 403 -15.68 8.29 10.85
C LEU A 403 -14.99 9.17 11.89
N LEU A 404 -14.55 8.61 13.01
CA LEU A 404 -13.74 9.37 13.96
C LEU A 404 -12.38 9.71 13.37
N ILE A 405 -11.73 8.71 12.78
CA ILE A 405 -10.50 8.86 12.00
C ILE A 405 -10.54 7.97 10.75
N ASP A 406 -9.63 8.22 9.83
CA ASP A 406 -9.32 7.35 8.69
C ASP A 406 -7.80 7.39 8.40
N GLY A 407 -7.35 6.83 7.31
CA GLY A 407 -5.91 6.73 7.01
C GLY A 407 -5.24 8.03 6.55
N ARG A 408 -5.93 9.16 6.52
CA ARG A 408 -5.32 10.48 6.29
C ARG A 408 -4.58 10.98 7.54
N VAL A 409 -3.66 10.16 8.04
CA VAL A 409 -2.93 10.35 9.31
C VAL A 409 -2.43 11.78 9.53
N PRO A 410 -1.81 12.47 8.54
CA PRO A 410 -1.36 13.85 8.72
C PRO A 410 -2.48 14.86 8.99
N PHE A 411 -3.70 14.54 8.57
CA PHE A 411 -4.86 15.41 8.77
C PHE A 411 -5.30 15.46 10.24
N TYR A 412 -5.26 14.32 10.93
CA TYR A 412 -5.70 14.19 12.32
C TYR A 412 -4.63 14.60 13.34
N GLY A 413 -3.37 14.52 12.94
CA GLY A 413 -2.23 14.74 13.83
C GLY A 413 -1.90 13.53 14.73
N PRO A 414 -0.69 13.52 15.31
CA PRO A 414 -0.19 12.37 16.07
C PRO A 414 -0.96 12.12 17.37
N GLU A 415 -1.46 13.17 18.01
CA GLU A 415 -2.20 13.06 19.27
C GLU A 415 -3.51 12.31 19.08
N MET A 416 -4.35 12.73 18.12
CA MET A 416 -5.64 12.09 17.87
C MET A 416 -5.48 10.64 17.40
N ILE A 417 -4.53 10.40 16.51
CA ILE A 417 -4.20 9.03 16.06
C ILE A 417 -3.74 8.17 17.25
N GLY A 418 -2.88 8.71 18.11
CA GLY A 418 -2.40 8.02 19.31
C GLY A 418 -3.54 7.64 20.27
N ARG A 419 -4.48 8.56 20.52
CA ARG A 419 -5.67 8.31 21.36
C ARG A 419 -6.54 7.18 20.78
N VAL A 420 -6.80 7.19 19.47
CA VAL A 420 -7.59 6.12 18.85
C VAL A 420 -6.86 4.77 18.90
N LEU A 421 -5.57 4.73 18.60
CA LEU A 421 -4.80 3.48 18.73
C LEU A 421 -4.81 2.95 20.18
N GLN A 422 -4.72 3.83 21.18
CA GLN A 422 -4.76 3.48 22.60
C GLN A 422 -6.15 3.00 23.02
N SER A 423 -7.24 3.50 22.44
CA SER A 423 -8.61 3.13 22.82
C SER A 423 -8.91 1.65 22.62
N PHE A 424 -8.25 0.98 21.67
CA PHE A 424 -8.42 -0.46 21.48
C PHE A 424 -7.82 -1.29 22.61
N ALA A 425 -6.76 -0.80 23.26
CA ALA A 425 -6.08 -1.46 24.36
C ALA A 425 -6.54 -0.98 25.77
N SER A 426 -7.17 0.20 25.84
CA SER A 426 -7.60 0.84 27.08
C SER A 426 -9.10 1.14 27.09
N PRO A 427 -9.91 0.40 27.85
CA PRO A 427 -11.34 0.68 28.02
C PRO A 427 -11.66 2.10 28.49
N ALA A 428 -10.82 2.71 29.33
CA ALA A 428 -11.03 4.08 29.81
C ALA A 428 -10.92 5.09 28.68
N VAL A 429 -9.88 4.99 27.82
CA VAL A 429 -9.72 5.87 26.66
C VAL A 429 -10.83 5.62 25.62
N LEU A 430 -11.29 4.36 25.50
CA LEU A 430 -12.42 4.04 24.64
C LEU A 430 -13.69 4.80 25.09
N GLU A 431 -14.03 4.74 26.38
CA GLU A 431 -15.20 5.45 26.94
C GLU A 431 -15.10 6.97 26.75
N GLU A 432 -13.93 7.55 26.95
CA GLU A 432 -13.69 8.96 26.67
C GLU A 432 -14.04 9.32 25.23
N LEU A 433 -13.54 8.54 24.25
CA LEU A 433 -13.81 8.78 22.84
C LEU A 433 -15.28 8.54 22.47
N LEU A 434 -15.91 7.48 23.01
CA LEU A 434 -17.33 7.19 22.78
C LEU A 434 -18.21 8.35 23.22
N SER A 435 -17.90 8.94 24.38
CA SER A 435 -18.65 10.06 24.96
C SER A 435 -18.34 11.39 24.26
N GLU A 436 -17.05 11.72 24.10
CA GLU A 436 -16.59 13.00 23.53
C GLU A 436 -17.11 13.23 22.11
N PHE A 437 -17.11 12.16 21.30
CA PHE A 437 -17.52 12.25 19.90
C PHE A 437 -18.91 11.70 19.61
N ASP A 438 -19.72 11.41 20.65
CA ASP A 438 -21.05 10.81 20.51
C ASP A 438 -21.04 9.63 19.53
N ILE A 439 -20.08 8.72 19.69
CA ILE A 439 -19.96 7.52 18.85
C ILE A 439 -21.15 6.62 19.12
N ASN A 440 -21.78 6.14 18.06
CA ASN A 440 -22.90 5.21 18.16
C ASN A 440 -22.65 3.87 17.45
N THR A 441 -21.50 3.72 16.82
CA THR A 441 -21.12 2.53 16.05
C THR A 441 -19.64 2.25 16.25
N VAL A 442 -19.29 1.01 16.59
CA VAL A 442 -17.90 0.58 16.77
C VAL A 442 -17.65 -0.67 15.95
N VAL A 443 -16.59 -0.67 15.13
CA VAL A 443 -16.12 -1.84 14.38
C VAL A 443 -14.76 -2.25 14.93
N LEU A 444 -14.66 -3.48 15.42
CA LEU A 444 -13.42 -4.03 16.00
C LEU A 444 -12.94 -5.23 15.20
N ASP A 445 -11.65 -5.26 14.90
CA ASP A 445 -10.97 -6.42 14.33
C ASP A 445 -10.63 -7.41 15.47
N SER A 446 -11.40 -8.47 15.58
CA SER A 446 -11.27 -9.52 16.61
C SER A 446 -10.03 -10.40 16.42
N THR A 447 -9.35 -10.33 15.26
CA THR A 447 -8.11 -11.06 15.00
C THR A 447 -6.90 -10.37 15.62
N ARG A 448 -7.02 -9.10 15.94
CA ARG A 448 -5.97 -8.28 16.53
C ARG A 448 -5.94 -8.40 18.05
N ARG A 449 -4.77 -8.73 18.60
CA ARG A 449 -4.57 -8.85 20.05
C ARG A 449 -4.77 -7.53 20.81
N ASP A 450 -4.40 -6.42 20.19
CA ASP A 450 -4.56 -5.08 20.76
C ASP A 450 -6.04 -4.63 20.82
N HIS A 451 -6.95 -5.25 20.06
CA HIS A 451 -8.39 -4.99 20.13
C HIS A 451 -9.15 -5.84 21.16
N VAL A 452 -8.51 -6.83 21.78
CA VAL A 452 -9.17 -7.73 22.75
C VAL A 452 -9.77 -6.95 23.94
N PRO A 453 -9.05 -6.00 24.60
CA PRO A 453 -9.62 -5.24 25.70
C PRO A 453 -10.86 -4.43 25.32
N ALA A 454 -10.84 -3.76 24.16
CA ALA A 454 -12.02 -3.04 23.65
C ALA A 454 -13.19 -3.99 23.36
N THR A 455 -12.92 -5.16 22.78
CA THR A 455 -13.96 -6.17 22.47
C THR A 455 -14.60 -6.71 23.74
N GLU A 456 -13.82 -7.03 24.79
CA GLU A 456 -14.33 -7.49 26.07
C GLU A 456 -15.14 -6.40 26.77
N HIS A 457 -14.69 -5.15 26.70
CA HIS A 457 -15.37 -4.02 27.29
C HIS A 457 -16.71 -3.75 26.59
N MET A 458 -16.73 -3.62 25.25
CA MET A 458 -17.96 -3.38 24.49
C MET A 458 -19.00 -4.46 24.69
N ARG A 459 -18.57 -5.70 24.86
CA ARG A 459 -19.45 -6.82 25.15
C ARG A 459 -20.12 -6.76 26.52
N ALA A 460 -19.46 -6.18 27.50
CA ALA A 460 -20.03 -6.01 28.85
C ALA A 460 -21.06 -4.86 28.92
N ARG A 461 -21.11 -3.99 27.92
CA ARG A 461 -22.00 -2.83 27.83
C ARG A 461 -23.43 -3.26 27.52
N LYS A 462 -24.39 -2.92 28.41
CA LYS A 462 -25.83 -3.21 28.22
C LYS A 462 -26.53 -2.26 27.26
N ASP A 463 -26.03 -1.05 27.13
CA ASP A 463 -26.54 0.01 26.23
C ASP A 463 -26.06 -0.15 24.78
N TRP A 464 -25.17 -1.10 24.52
CA TRP A 464 -24.71 -1.50 23.19
C TRP A 464 -25.20 -2.89 22.83
N ALA A 465 -25.36 -3.13 21.53
CA ALA A 465 -25.66 -4.44 20.96
C ALA A 465 -24.50 -4.88 20.08
N LEU A 466 -24.06 -6.12 20.23
CA LEU A 466 -23.26 -6.78 19.19
C LEU A 466 -24.21 -7.09 18.02
N ALA A 467 -24.18 -6.23 17.02
CA ALA A 467 -25.14 -6.26 15.91
C ALA A 467 -24.77 -7.29 14.85
N PHE A 468 -23.47 -7.49 14.62
CA PHE A 468 -22.99 -8.40 13.58
C PHE A 468 -21.56 -8.87 13.84
N VAL A 469 -21.22 -10.04 13.28
CA VAL A 469 -19.87 -10.58 13.27
C VAL A 469 -19.59 -11.19 11.91
N GLU A 470 -18.49 -10.80 11.30
CA GLU A 470 -17.99 -11.37 10.05
C GLU A 470 -16.48 -11.59 10.12
N ASP A 471 -15.97 -12.54 9.39
CA ASP A 471 -14.55 -12.86 9.11
C ASP A 471 -13.49 -12.06 9.94
N GLY A 472 -13.63 -12.13 11.27
CA GLY A 472 -12.74 -11.45 12.21
C GLY A 472 -13.18 -10.07 12.68
N HIS A 473 -14.24 -9.48 12.13
CA HIS A 473 -14.75 -8.19 12.59
C HIS A 473 -16.03 -8.31 13.41
N SER A 474 -16.17 -7.44 14.41
CA SER A 474 -17.35 -7.34 15.27
C SER A 474 -17.93 -5.93 15.17
N LEU A 475 -19.21 -5.83 14.83
CA LEU A 475 -19.97 -4.58 14.76
C LEU A 475 -20.79 -4.39 16.05
N TYR A 476 -20.50 -3.34 16.80
CA TYR A 476 -21.29 -2.89 17.93
C TYR A 476 -22.07 -1.62 17.57
N VAL A 477 -23.36 -1.59 17.94
CA VAL A 477 -24.21 -0.43 17.71
C VAL A 477 -24.89 -0.05 19.02
N ARG A 478 -24.89 1.23 19.35
CA ARG A 478 -25.61 1.77 20.51
C ARG A 478 -27.12 1.56 20.32
N ARG A 479 -27.82 1.04 21.30
CA ARG A 479 -29.22 0.59 21.16
C ARG A 479 -30.19 1.71 20.77
N ASP A 480 -29.90 2.95 21.14
CA ASP A 480 -30.68 4.13 20.77
C ASP A 480 -30.47 4.57 19.29
N ALA A 481 -29.39 4.15 18.66
CA ALA A 481 -29.06 4.51 17.29
C ALA A 481 -29.76 3.65 16.22
N SER A 482 -30.44 2.57 16.62
CA SER A 482 -31.13 1.69 15.70
C SER A 482 -32.34 1.00 16.34
N ALA A 483 -33.52 1.31 15.85
CA ALA A 483 -34.77 0.64 16.27
C ALA A 483 -34.91 -0.81 15.79
N THR A 484 -34.09 -1.24 14.84
CA THR A 484 -34.21 -2.53 14.13
C THR A 484 -33.12 -3.53 14.48
N ILE A 485 -32.08 -3.12 15.22
CA ILE A 485 -31.07 -4.03 15.73
C ILE A 485 -31.65 -4.69 16.97
N GLY A 486 -31.98 -5.98 16.84
CA GLY A 486 -32.65 -6.76 17.88
C GLY A 486 -31.87 -6.89 19.19
N ALA A 487 -32.56 -7.33 20.23
CA ALA A 487 -32.05 -7.45 21.59
C ALA A 487 -30.98 -8.56 21.79
N PHE A 488 -30.65 -9.32 20.75
CA PHE A 488 -29.72 -10.46 20.88
C PHE A 488 -28.30 -10.01 20.60
N GLU A 489 -27.42 -10.34 21.55
CA GLU A 489 -25.97 -10.28 21.35
C GLU A 489 -25.55 -11.47 20.51
N ILE A 490 -25.07 -11.22 19.30
CA ILE A 490 -24.44 -12.23 18.46
C ILE A 490 -23.10 -12.60 19.08
N ILE A 491 -22.85 -13.89 19.18
CA ILE A 491 -21.61 -14.39 19.74
C ILE A 491 -20.59 -14.51 18.62
N ALA A 492 -19.50 -13.75 18.74
CA ALA A 492 -18.45 -13.68 17.75
C ALA A 492 -17.81 -15.04 17.47
N PRO A 493 -17.65 -15.46 16.19
CA PRO A 493 -16.77 -16.57 15.83
C PRO A 493 -15.38 -16.31 16.40
N GLY A 494 -14.78 -17.31 17.09
CA GLY A 494 -13.49 -17.17 17.77
C GLY A 494 -13.57 -16.56 19.18
N TYR A 495 -14.69 -15.98 19.58
CA TYR A 495 -14.92 -15.61 20.97
C TYR A 495 -15.22 -16.87 21.80
N ARG A 496 -14.31 -17.19 22.71
CA ARG A 496 -14.30 -18.31 23.65
C ARG A 496 -15.61 -19.13 23.69
N VAL A 497 -15.69 -20.16 22.88
CA VAL A 497 -16.75 -21.18 22.90
C VAL A 497 -17.05 -21.67 24.33
N GLY A 498 -16.07 -21.57 25.25
CA GLY A 498 -16.26 -21.85 26.68
C GLY A 498 -17.31 -20.96 27.34
N LYS A 499 -17.48 -19.70 27.00
CA LYS A 499 -18.54 -18.86 27.59
C LYS A 499 -19.92 -19.11 26.99
N LEU A 500 -20.02 -19.62 25.76
CA LEU A 500 -21.25 -20.14 25.18
C LEU A 500 -21.74 -21.41 25.91
N LEU A 501 -20.78 -22.25 26.29
CA LEU A 501 -21.04 -23.48 27.01
C LEU A 501 -21.37 -23.22 28.50
N ASP A 502 -20.88 -22.10 29.05
CA ASP A 502 -21.16 -21.67 30.43
C ASP A 502 -22.47 -20.84 30.53
N ALA A 503 -23.01 -20.33 29.43
CA ALA A 503 -24.31 -19.66 29.41
C ALA A 503 -25.41 -20.71 29.29
N ASP A 504 -26.40 -20.63 30.21
CA ASP A 504 -27.59 -21.49 30.26
C ASP A 504 -28.58 -21.15 29.12
N LEU A 505 -28.03 -21.06 27.89
CA LEU A 505 -28.79 -20.80 26.67
C LEU A 505 -29.33 -22.14 26.17
N GLY A 506 -30.66 -22.26 26.07
CA GLY A 506 -31.31 -23.43 25.47
C GLY A 506 -30.82 -23.67 24.04
N GLU A 507 -30.82 -24.95 23.64
CA GLU A 507 -30.37 -25.38 22.29
C GLU A 507 -31.03 -24.59 21.15
N ASP A 508 -32.33 -24.32 21.29
CA ASP A 508 -33.13 -23.59 20.30
C ASP A 508 -32.70 -22.14 20.11
N ALA A 509 -32.28 -21.45 21.20
CA ALA A 509 -31.81 -20.07 21.13
C ALA A 509 -30.44 -19.97 20.44
N VAL A 510 -29.56 -20.94 20.65
CA VAL A 510 -28.25 -21.01 19.97
C VAL A 510 -28.43 -21.37 18.49
N HIS A 511 -29.33 -22.31 18.17
CA HIS A 511 -29.63 -22.68 16.79
C HIS A 511 -30.33 -21.55 16.02
N ALA A 512 -31.25 -20.82 16.67
CA ALA A 512 -31.91 -19.65 16.05
C ALA A 512 -30.90 -18.54 15.76
N GLU A 513 -29.96 -18.28 16.67
CA GLU A 513 -28.92 -17.27 16.51
C GLU A 513 -27.89 -17.67 15.45
N VAL A 514 -27.46 -18.92 15.46
CA VAL A 514 -26.58 -19.48 14.42
C VAL A 514 -27.28 -19.46 13.07
N GLY A 515 -28.59 -19.75 12.98
CA GLY A 515 -29.38 -19.65 11.76
C GLY A 515 -29.53 -18.22 11.27
N ARG A 516 -29.69 -17.26 12.18
CA ARG A 516 -29.76 -15.83 11.85
C ARG A 516 -28.42 -15.28 11.34
N VAL A 517 -27.33 -15.64 11.98
CA VAL A 517 -25.96 -15.32 11.54
C VAL A 517 -25.67 -16.04 10.24
N GLY A 518 -26.17 -17.26 10.08
CA GLY A 518 -26.00 -18.14 8.95
C GLY A 518 -26.62 -17.66 7.66
N SER A 519 -27.70 -16.93 7.73
CA SER A 519 -28.28 -16.30 6.55
C SER A 519 -27.43 -15.14 6.00
N GLN A 520 -26.44 -14.70 6.76
CA GLN A 520 -25.62 -13.50 6.48
C GLN A 520 -24.12 -13.80 6.34
N LEU A 521 -23.65 -14.97 6.81
CA LEU A 521 -22.26 -15.42 6.67
C LEU A 521 -22.10 -16.41 5.53
N ASN A 522 -20.88 -16.49 5.00
CA ASN A 522 -20.52 -17.50 4.01
C ASN A 522 -20.73 -18.92 4.56
N THR A 523 -21.44 -19.77 3.82
CA THR A 523 -21.84 -21.14 4.22
C THR A 523 -20.71 -22.01 4.77
N ALA A 524 -19.47 -21.84 4.29
CA ALA A 524 -18.31 -22.62 4.75
C ALA A 524 -17.92 -22.32 6.21
N THR A 525 -17.93 -21.04 6.61
CA THR A 525 -17.59 -20.62 7.98
C THR A 525 -18.64 -21.08 8.99
N ILE A 526 -19.90 -21.13 8.56
CA ILE A 526 -21.04 -21.62 9.35
C ILE A 526 -20.97 -23.12 9.55
N HIS A 527 -20.68 -23.90 8.52
CA HIS A 527 -20.52 -25.33 8.64
C HIS A 527 -19.40 -25.69 9.61
N ALA A 528 -18.23 -25.07 9.49
CA ALA A 528 -17.12 -25.30 10.40
C ALA A 528 -17.48 -24.94 11.86
N TRP A 529 -18.30 -23.92 12.06
CA TRP A 529 -18.77 -23.49 13.36
C TRP A 529 -19.80 -24.46 13.96
N HIS A 530 -20.76 -24.92 13.15
CA HIS A 530 -21.75 -25.94 13.53
C HIS A 530 -21.09 -27.27 13.92
N GLU A 531 -20.13 -27.73 13.11
CA GLU A 531 -19.38 -28.95 13.39
C GLU A 531 -18.55 -28.81 14.66
N GLY A 532 -17.88 -27.65 14.87
CA GLY A 532 -17.12 -27.37 16.10
C GLY A 532 -18.01 -27.36 17.36
N LEU A 533 -19.19 -26.74 17.29
CA LEU A 533 -20.16 -26.73 18.39
C LEU A 533 -20.76 -28.11 18.66
N ALA A 534 -21.10 -28.88 17.62
CA ALA A 534 -21.63 -30.23 17.76
C ALA A 534 -20.62 -31.18 18.41
N LEU A 535 -19.32 -31.03 18.12
CA LEU A 535 -18.24 -31.82 18.71
C LEU A 535 -17.94 -31.43 20.17
N LEU A 536 -18.08 -30.14 20.54
CA LEU A 536 -17.72 -29.65 21.86
C LEU A 536 -18.83 -29.81 22.89
N ARG A 537 -20.11 -29.84 22.49
CA ARG A 537 -21.25 -29.98 23.40
C ARG A 537 -21.28 -31.27 24.23
N PRO A 538 -21.08 -32.47 23.62
CA PRO A 538 -20.99 -33.70 24.42
C PRO A 538 -19.88 -33.66 25.45
N LEU A 539 -18.71 -33.11 25.09
CA LEU A 539 -17.55 -33.01 25.98
C LEU A 539 -17.78 -32.03 27.14
N ALA A 540 -18.59 -30.98 26.94
CA ALA A 540 -18.97 -30.04 27.98
C ALA A 540 -19.96 -30.67 28.96
N ARG A 541 -20.95 -31.46 28.48
CA ARG A 541 -21.93 -32.20 29.31
C ARG A 541 -21.26 -33.24 30.22
N ASP A 542 -20.21 -33.90 29.71
CA ASP A 542 -19.48 -34.93 30.47
C ASP A 542 -18.46 -34.35 31.48
N GLY A 543 -18.42 -33.02 31.68
CA GLY A 543 -17.51 -32.37 32.64
C GLY A 543 -16.03 -32.43 32.26
N ASN A 544 -15.69 -32.90 31.08
CA ASN A 544 -14.29 -33.06 30.64
C ASN A 544 -13.70 -31.75 30.09
N ARG A 545 -13.55 -30.74 30.96
CA ARG A 545 -13.02 -29.42 30.61
C ARG A 545 -11.57 -29.45 30.06
N ALA A 546 -10.76 -30.44 30.45
CA ALA A 546 -9.38 -30.60 29.97
C ALA A 546 -9.35 -31.14 28.52
N GLY A 547 -10.26 -32.05 28.18
CA GLY A 547 -10.44 -32.57 26.83
C GLY A 547 -10.90 -31.50 25.84
N ILE A 548 -11.83 -30.64 26.28
CA ILE A 548 -12.34 -29.50 25.49
C ILE A 548 -11.20 -28.53 25.17
N ARG A 549 -10.34 -28.18 26.14
CA ARG A 549 -9.21 -27.28 25.90
C ARG A 549 -8.20 -27.84 24.89
N LYS A 550 -7.91 -29.13 24.95
CA LYS A 550 -6.93 -29.78 24.08
C LYS A 550 -7.46 -29.99 22.64
N HIS A 551 -8.71 -30.34 22.52
CA HIS A 551 -9.38 -30.54 21.21
C HIS A 551 -9.58 -29.20 20.49
N ARG A 552 -9.92 -28.16 21.24
CA ARG A 552 -10.11 -26.80 20.74
C ARG A 552 -8.87 -26.22 20.08
N ILE A 553 -7.69 -26.34 20.69
CA ILE A 553 -6.45 -25.76 20.14
C ILE A 553 -6.00 -26.48 18.85
N SER A 554 -6.27 -27.80 18.73
CA SER A 554 -5.86 -28.58 17.57
C SER A 554 -6.85 -28.54 16.42
N GLU A 555 -8.14 -28.54 16.70
CA GLU A 555 -9.21 -28.66 15.70
C GLU A 555 -9.63 -27.30 15.13
N GLU A 556 -9.81 -26.26 15.96
CA GLU A 556 -10.07 -24.89 15.50
C GLU A 556 -8.91 -24.35 14.66
N GLN A 557 -7.66 -24.68 15.01
CA GLN A 557 -6.51 -24.30 14.21
C GLN A 557 -6.43 -25.07 12.87
N ARG A 558 -6.87 -26.31 12.82
CA ARG A 558 -6.94 -27.08 11.56
C ARG A 558 -8.12 -26.65 10.70
N GLN A 559 -9.29 -26.45 11.29
CA GLN A 559 -10.51 -26.10 10.57
C GLN A 559 -10.49 -24.63 10.13
N ALA A 560 -9.99 -23.72 10.96
CA ALA A 560 -9.74 -22.34 10.56
C ALA A 560 -8.69 -22.25 9.42
N ARG A 561 -7.65 -23.11 9.43
CA ARG A 561 -6.68 -23.21 8.34
C ARG A 561 -7.25 -23.87 7.09
N ALA A 562 -8.20 -24.80 7.20
CA ALA A 562 -8.85 -25.45 6.06
C ALA A 562 -9.97 -24.60 5.45
N ALA A 563 -10.55 -23.67 6.21
CA ALA A 563 -11.55 -22.72 5.75
C ALA A 563 -10.96 -21.43 5.16
N TYR A 564 -9.64 -21.20 5.37
CA TYR A 564 -8.83 -20.17 4.71
C TYR A 564 -8.06 -20.75 3.51
#